data_9fb934bae162f6a95005e67a1b33202b
#
_entry.id   9fb934bae162f6a95005e67a1b33202b
#
_cell.length_a   1.000
_cell.length_b   1.000
_cell.length_c   1.000
_cell.angle_alpha   90.00
_cell.angle_beta   90.00
_cell.angle_gamma   90.00
#
_symmetry.space_group_name_H-M   'P 1'
#
loop_
_entity.id
_entity.type
_entity.pdbx_description
1 polymer ?
#
loop_
_entity_poly.entity_id
_entity_poly.type
_entity_poly.pdbx_seq_one_letter_code
_entity_poly.pdbx_strand_id
1 'polypeptide(L)'
;FNTPYFSRSIGEFWRRWHISLSTWFRDYLYFPLGGSRCSRAKHYRNLMIVFLVSGLWHGAGWTFLIWGGLNGLFQVVGAQTRDSRKRLRKLLHIREDSLGYTVFQMLVTFCLVDITWIFFNAADVRTAFGFLGRMVSTLSLGNLFGGALFQLGLSSVEMHILFVALLAQFTVSLCNYRGI
;
A
#
# COMPACT_ATOMS: atom_id res chain seq x y z
N PHE A 1 13.64 4.58 3.50
CA PHE A 1 12.43 4.91 2.73
C PHE A 1 12.84 5.73 1.50
N ASN A 2 12.24 5.43 0.35
CA ASN A 2 12.51 6.16 -0.89
C ASN A 2 11.18 6.46 -1.61
N THR A 3 10.50 7.53 -1.20
CA THR A 3 9.22 8.00 -1.77
C THR A 3 8.21 6.88 -2.04
N PRO A 4 7.85 6.07 -1.03
CA PRO A 4 7.08 4.84 -1.23
C PRO A 4 5.66 5.10 -1.77
N TYR A 5 5.03 6.21 -1.43
CA TYR A 5 3.68 6.57 -1.87
C TYR A 5 3.58 7.00 -3.35
N PHE A 6 4.73 7.19 -4.04
CA PHE A 6 4.78 7.37 -5.48
C PHE A 6 4.92 6.03 -6.24
N SER A 7 4.74 4.91 -5.56
CA SER A 7 4.84 3.58 -6.17
C SER A 7 3.64 3.25 -7.05
N ARG A 8 3.91 2.69 -8.21
CA ARG A 8 2.88 2.28 -9.20
C ARG A 8 2.41 0.84 -9.05
N SER A 9 2.90 0.14 -8.02
CA SER A 9 2.49 -1.22 -7.67
C SER A 9 2.88 -1.57 -6.24
N ILE A 10 2.18 -2.54 -5.64
CA ILE A 10 2.51 -3.05 -4.29
C ILE A 10 3.95 -3.59 -4.23
N GLY A 11 4.43 -4.25 -5.30
CA GLY A 11 5.81 -4.72 -5.35
C GLY A 11 6.84 -3.59 -5.37
N GLU A 12 6.53 -2.47 -6.02
CA GLU A 12 7.37 -1.27 -5.98
C GLU A 12 7.31 -0.59 -4.62
N PHE A 13 6.11 -0.52 -4.00
CA PHE A 13 5.93 0.04 -2.67
C PHE A 13 6.87 -0.64 -1.66
N TRP A 14 6.88 -1.96 -1.58
CA TRP A 14 7.72 -2.71 -0.65
C TRP A 14 9.23 -2.63 -0.97
N ARG A 15 9.64 -2.30 -2.17
CA ARG A 15 11.05 -1.98 -2.50
C ARG A 15 11.48 -0.60 -2.02
N ARG A 16 10.51 0.30 -1.79
CA ARG A 16 10.72 1.70 -1.36
C ARG A 16 10.43 1.92 0.12
N TRP A 17 9.55 1.09 0.70
CA TRP A 17 9.17 1.10 2.11
C TRP A 17 10.15 0.26 2.93
N HIS A 18 10.61 0.81 4.06
CA HIS A 18 11.49 0.13 5.04
C HIS A 18 12.56 -0.76 4.39
N ILE A 19 13.41 -0.17 3.56
CA ILE A 19 14.31 -0.87 2.62
C ILE A 19 15.21 -1.87 3.34
N SER A 20 15.78 -1.51 4.51
CA SER A 20 16.63 -2.39 5.29
C SER A 20 15.92 -3.66 5.74
N LEU A 21 14.71 -3.55 6.30
CA LEU A 21 13.90 -4.69 6.74
C LEU A 21 13.46 -5.54 5.54
N SER A 22 12.99 -4.90 4.47
CA SER A 22 12.60 -5.60 3.23
C SER A 22 13.77 -6.37 2.61
N THR A 23 14.99 -5.80 2.67
CA THR A 23 16.21 -6.46 2.22
C THR A 23 16.53 -7.65 3.11
N TRP A 24 16.43 -7.51 4.44
CA TRP A 24 16.66 -8.59 5.39
C TRP A 24 15.71 -9.78 5.13
N PHE A 25 14.39 -9.55 5.02
CA PHE A 25 13.43 -10.61 4.69
C PHE A 25 13.70 -11.25 3.33
N ARG A 26 14.13 -10.44 2.34
CA ARG A 26 14.51 -10.96 1.04
C ARG A 26 15.71 -11.91 1.13
N ASP A 27 16.75 -11.50 1.83
CA ASP A 27 18.03 -12.21 1.82
C ASP A 27 17.99 -13.45 2.75
N TYR A 28 17.33 -13.34 3.91
CA TYR A 28 17.31 -14.39 4.92
C TYR A 28 16.07 -15.29 4.89
N LEU A 29 14.99 -14.88 4.23
CA LEU A 29 13.79 -15.72 4.14
C LEU A 29 13.39 -16.03 2.69
N TYR A 30 13.26 -15.01 1.84
CA TYR A 30 12.77 -15.23 0.48
C TYR A 30 13.75 -16.01 -0.41
N PHE A 31 15.03 -15.69 -0.40
CA PHE A 31 16.04 -16.39 -1.19
C PHE A 31 16.28 -17.83 -0.71
N PRO A 32 16.41 -18.13 0.59
CA PRO A 32 16.48 -19.52 1.07
C PRO A 32 15.28 -20.38 0.70
N LEU A 33 14.07 -19.79 0.59
CA LEU A 33 12.88 -20.50 0.12
C LEU A 33 12.87 -20.76 -1.41
N GLY A 34 13.91 -20.31 -2.15
CA GLY A 34 14.07 -20.46 -3.59
C GLY A 34 13.74 -19.18 -4.39
N GLY A 35 13.38 -18.09 -3.72
CA GLY A 35 13.15 -16.80 -4.35
C GLY A 35 12.12 -16.85 -5.49
N SER A 36 12.43 -16.18 -6.59
CA SER A 36 11.62 -16.19 -7.82
C SER A 36 12.10 -17.22 -8.87
N ARG A 37 13.25 -17.88 -8.63
CA ARG A 37 13.84 -18.87 -9.56
C ARG A 37 13.27 -20.26 -9.33
N CYS A 38 11.93 -20.36 -9.24
CA CYS A 38 11.21 -21.60 -8.96
C CYS A 38 9.88 -21.59 -9.74
N SER A 39 9.08 -22.66 -9.61
CA SER A 39 7.75 -22.68 -10.22
C SER A 39 6.87 -21.55 -9.69
N ARG A 40 5.89 -21.11 -10.51
CA ARG A 40 4.95 -20.03 -10.12
C ARG A 40 4.28 -20.29 -8.77
N ALA A 41 3.85 -21.53 -8.53
CA ALA A 41 3.21 -21.91 -7.27
C ALA A 41 4.16 -21.74 -6.06
N LYS A 42 5.42 -22.17 -6.19
CA LYS A 42 6.44 -21.98 -5.16
C LYS A 42 6.75 -20.51 -4.94
N HIS A 43 6.85 -19.70 -6.01
CA HIS A 43 7.05 -18.27 -5.92
C HIS A 43 5.92 -17.59 -5.12
N TYR A 44 4.66 -17.90 -5.43
CA TYR A 44 3.50 -17.33 -4.71
C TYR A 44 3.48 -17.75 -3.23
N ARG A 45 3.76 -19.02 -2.95
CA ARG A 45 3.93 -19.51 -1.58
C ARG A 45 5.03 -18.74 -0.84
N ASN A 46 6.19 -18.54 -1.47
CA ASN A 46 7.31 -17.84 -0.86
C ASN A 46 6.95 -16.39 -0.51
N LEU A 47 6.24 -15.69 -1.40
CA LEU A 47 5.71 -14.35 -1.12
C LEU A 47 4.77 -14.36 0.09
N MET A 48 3.81 -15.29 0.13
CA MET A 48 2.87 -15.41 1.25
C MET A 48 3.61 -15.66 2.58
N ILE A 49 4.58 -16.59 2.60
CA ILE A 49 5.37 -16.89 3.79
C ILE A 49 6.10 -15.64 4.29
N VAL A 50 6.79 -14.92 3.40
CA VAL A 50 7.54 -13.71 3.78
C VAL A 50 6.63 -12.67 4.42
N PHE A 51 5.46 -12.39 3.85
CA PHE A 51 4.55 -11.39 4.38
C PHE A 51 3.84 -11.84 5.65
N LEU A 52 3.48 -13.11 5.78
CA LEU A 52 2.92 -13.65 7.03
C LEU A 52 3.94 -13.60 8.17
N VAL A 53 5.19 -13.99 7.91
CA VAL A 53 6.27 -13.90 8.90
C VAL A 53 6.56 -12.44 9.25
N SER A 54 6.53 -11.53 8.27
CA SER A 54 6.66 -10.09 8.52
C SER A 54 5.52 -9.57 9.41
N GLY A 55 4.28 -10.04 9.20
CA GLY A 55 3.16 -9.71 10.06
C GLY A 55 3.37 -10.17 11.50
N LEU A 56 3.75 -11.43 11.70
CA LEU A 56 4.06 -12.00 13.02
C LEU A 56 5.23 -11.29 13.71
N TRP A 57 6.21 -10.83 12.95
CA TRP A 57 7.34 -10.05 13.48
C TRP A 57 6.89 -8.71 14.08
N HIS A 58 5.85 -8.08 13.51
CA HIS A 58 5.26 -6.85 14.05
C HIS A 58 4.42 -7.07 15.31
N GLY A 59 3.88 -8.28 15.50
CA GLY A 59 3.11 -8.64 16.69
C GLY A 59 2.36 -9.95 16.54
N ALA A 60 2.07 -10.60 17.66
CA ALA A 60 1.35 -11.87 17.71
C ALA A 60 -0.17 -11.76 17.53
N GLY A 61 -0.69 -10.56 17.20
CA GLY A 61 -2.11 -10.30 17.01
C GLY A 61 -2.62 -10.75 15.64
N TRP A 62 -3.89 -11.14 15.58
CA TRP A 62 -4.57 -11.49 14.33
C TRP A 62 -4.59 -10.34 13.32
N THR A 63 -4.61 -9.10 13.77
CA THR A 63 -4.58 -7.90 12.92
C THR A 63 -3.28 -7.84 12.11
N PHE A 64 -2.13 -8.13 12.71
CA PHE A 64 -0.84 -8.18 12.03
C PHE A 64 -0.74 -9.36 11.06
N LEU A 65 -1.34 -10.51 11.42
CA LEU A 65 -1.37 -11.67 10.52
C LEU A 65 -2.23 -11.38 9.28
N ILE A 66 -3.38 -10.74 9.46
CA ILE A 66 -4.25 -10.31 8.35
C ILE A 66 -3.54 -9.25 7.50
N TRP A 67 -2.89 -8.27 8.13
CA TRP A 67 -2.09 -7.26 7.42
C TRP A 67 -1.01 -7.90 6.54
N GLY A 68 -0.23 -8.83 7.09
CA GLY A 68 0.77 -9.58 6.33
C GLY A 68 0.14 -10.40 5.21
N GLY A 69 -0.94 -11.13 5.50
CA GLY A 69 -1.67 -11.94 4.52
C GLY A 69 -2.22 -11.12 3.35
N LEU A 70 -2.81 -9.94 3.62
CA LEU A 70 -3.31 -9.02 2.59
C LEU A 70 -2.17 -8.50 1.70
N ASN A 71 -1.05 -8.07 2.28
CA ASN A 71 0.10 -7.62 1.52
C ASN A 71 0.68 -8.74 0.65
N GLY A 72 0.82 -9.95 1.18
CA GLY A 72 1.21 -11.13 0.43
C GLY A 72 0.25 -11.45 -0.72
N LEU A 73 -1.05 -11.41 -0.44
CA LEU A 73 -2.11 -11.64 -1.43
C LEU A 73 -2.05 -10.60 -2.57
N PHE A 74 -1.91 -9.32 -2.25
CA PHE A 74 -1.79 -8.27 -3.26
C PHE A 74 -0.55 -8.46 -4.14
N GLN A 75 0.57 -8.92 -3.59
CA GLN A 75 1.75 -9.27 -4.37
C GLN A 75 1.47 -10.44 -5.32
N VAL A 76 0.84 -11.51 -4.83
CA VAL A 76 0.50 -12.70 -5.63
C VAL A 76 -0.47 -12.34 -6.76
N VAL A 77 -1.57 -11.62 -6.44
CA VAL A 77 -2.54 -11.16 -7.43
C VAL A 77 -1.89 -10.23 -8.45
N GLY A 78 -1.04 -9.32 -7.98
CA GLY A 78 -0.26 -8.42 -8.84
C GLY A 78 0.64 -9.17 -9.83
N ALA A 79 1.31 -10.22 -9.38
CA ALA A 79 2.15 -11.08 -10.23
C ALA A 79 1.31 -11.92 -11.20
N GLN A 80 0.24 -12.53 -10.71
CA GLN A 80 -0.64 -13.42 -11.51
C GLN A 80 -1.38 -12.65 -12.61
N THR A 81 -1.86 -11.46 -12.33
CA THR A 81 -2.64 -10.64 -13.29
C THR A 81 -1.78 -9.78 -14.21
N ARG A 82 -0.45 -9.84 -14.12
CA ARG A 82 0.46 -9.00 -14.89
C ARG A 82 0.23 -9.10 -16.41
N ASP A 83 0.14 -10.32 -16.93
CA ASP A 83 -0.01 -10.55 -18.38
C ASP A 83 -1.41 -10.14 -18.87
N SER A 84 -2.45 -10.42 -18.07
CA SER A 84 -3.82 -10.03 -18.38
C SER A 84 -3.98 -8.51 -18.40
N ARG A 85 -3.39 -7.81 -17.43
CA ARG A 85 -3.37 -6.34 -17.40
C ARG A 85 -2.61 -5.75 -18.58
N LYS A 86 -1.50 -6.39 -19.01
CA LYS A 86 -0.76 -5.97 -20.20
C LYS A 86 -1.59 -6.12 -21.47
N ARG A 87 -2.32 -7.25 -21.62
CA ARG A 87 -3.24 -7.48 -22.74
C ARG A 87 -4.37 -6.45 -22.78
N LEU A 88 -5.00 -6.20 -21.60
CA LEU A 88 -6.09 -5.23 -21.47
C LEU A 88 -5.64 -3.81 -21.85
N ARG A 89 -4.45 -3.38 -21.40
CA ARG A 89 -3.90 -2.07 -21.75
C ARG A 89 -3.69 -1.93 -23.27
N LYS A 90 -3.15 -2.98 -23.91
CA LYS A 90 -2.99 -2.98 -25.37
C LYS A 90 -4.35 -2.88 -26.09
N LEU A 91 -5.35 -3.60 -25.61
CA LEU A 91 -6.72 -3.57 -26.19
C LEU A 91 -7.35 -2.17 -26.04
N LEU A 92 -7.16 -1.53 -24.90
CA LEU A 92 -7.69 -0.20 -24.61
C LEU A 92 -6.79 0.95 -25.11
N HIS A 93 -5.71 0.65 -25.85
CA HIS A 93 -4.74 1.62 -26.36
C HIS A 93 -4.20 2.57 -25.29
N ILE A 94 -4.09 2.11 -24.04
CA ILE A 94 -3.57 2.90 -22.92
C ILE A 94 -2.04 2.98 -23.00
N ARG A 95 -1.50 4.18 -23.08
CA ARG A 95 -0.06 4.43 -23.05
C ARG A 95 0.48 4.25 -21.64
N GLU A 96 1.48 3.36 -21.47
CA GLU A 96 2.07 3.02 -20.17
C GLU A 96 2.87 4.19 -19.55
N ASP A 97 3.34 5.10 -20.36
CA ASP A 97 4.11 6.30 -19.99
C ASP A 97 3.24 7.56 -19.78
N SER A 98 1.92 7.46 -19.99
CA SER A 98 1.04 8.59 -19.78
C SER A 98 0.94 8.99 -18.30
N LEU A 99 0.95 10.30 -18.03
CA LEU A 99 0.81 10.85 -16.68
C LEU A 99 -0.47 10.34 -16.01
N GLY A 100 -1.60 10.33 -16.72
CA GLY A 100 -2.89 9.89 -16.18
C GLY A 100 -2.86 8.43 -15.72
N TYR A 101 -2.25 7.53 -16.52
CA TYR A 101 -2.12 6.13 -16.13
C TYR A 101 -1.14 5.94 -14.96
N THR A 102 -0.05 6.69 -14.93
CA THR A 102 0.90 6.69 -13.82
C THR A 102 0.23 7.12 -12.50
N VAL A 103 -0.50 8.23 -12.52
CA VAL A 103 -1.26 8.72 -11.35
C VAL A 103 -2.32 7.71 -10.92
N PHE A 104 -3.08 7.13 -11.86
CA PHE A 104 -4.04 6.06 -11.56
C PHE A 104 -3.38 4.87 -10.84
N GLN A 105 -2.23 4.39 -11.31
CA GLN A 105 -1.50 3.31 -10.67
C GLN A 105 -1.05 3.67 -9.24
N MET A 106 -0.55 4.89 -9.04
CA MET A 106 -0.15 5.40 -7.73
C MET A 106 -1.36 5.43 -6.78
N LEU A 107 -2.50 5.97 -7.21
CA LEU A 107 -3.72 6.02 -6.40
C LEU A 107 -4.23 4.64 -6.03
N VAL A 108 -4.29 3.70 -6.98
CA VAL A 108 -4.68 2.32 -6.69
C VAL A 108 -3.73 1.67 -5.68
N THR A 109 -2.42 1.86 -5.85
CA THR A 109 -1.42 1.31 -4.92
C THR A 109 -1.58 1.93 -3.53
N PHE A 110 -1.75 3.24 -3.45
CA PHE A 110 -1.99 3.98 -2.21
C PHE A 110 -3.23 3.44 -1.48
N CYS A 111 -4.38 3.35 -2.16
CA CYS A 111 -5.61 2.83 -1.56
C CYS A 111 -5.46 1.38 -1.05
N LEU A 112 -4.78 0.51 -1.80
CA LEU A 112 -4.53 -0.87 -1.36
C LEU A 112 -3.66 -0.92 -0.11
N VAL A 113 -2.63 -0.07 -0.03
CA VAL A 113 -1.76 0.03 1.14
C VAL A 113 -2.53 0.58 2.34
N ASP A 114 -3.34 1.63 2.16
CA ASP A 114 -4.14 2.23 3.24
C ASP A 114 -5.13 1.23 3.83
N ILE A 115 -5.77 0.39 3.00
CA ILE A 115 -6.62 -0.71 3.50
C ILE A 115 -5.81 -1.63 4.42
N THR A 116 -4.55 -1.93 4.09
CA THR A 116 -3.73 -2.78 4.96
C THR A 116 -3.33 -2.06 6.25
N TRP A 117 -3.08 -0.74 6.21
CA TRP A 117 -2.76 0.06 7.39
C TRP A 117 -3.89 0.11 8.42
N ILE A 118 -5.15 -0.05 8.00
CA ILE A 118 -6.29 -0.16 8.93
C ILE A 118 -6.11 -1.36 9.86
N PHE A 119 -5.73 -2.52 9.32
CA PHE A 119 -5.46 -3.71 10.13
C PHE A 119 -4.22 -3.54 11.00
N PHE A 120 -3.19 -2.87 10.50
CA PHE A 120 -1.96 -2.62 11.27
C PHE A 120 -2.20 -1.75 12.51
N ASN A 121 -3.09 -0.75 12.41
CA ASN A 121 -3.37 0.22 13.47
C ASN A 121 -4.54 -0.17 14.38
N ALA A 122 -5.38 -1.10 13.98
CA ALA A 122 -6.56 -1.48 14.75
C ALA A 122 -6.20 -2.30 15.98
N ALA A 123 -6.89 -2.05 17.09
CA ALA A 123 -6.72 -2.80 18.34
C ALA A 123 -7.09 -4.28 18.17
N ASP A 124 -8.12 -4.58 17.36
CA ASP A 124 -8.58 -5.92 17.06
C ASP A 124 -9.21 -6.00 15.65
N VAL A 125 -9.46 -7.24 15.22
CA VAL A 125 -10.01 -7.54 13.87
C VAL A 125 -11.41 -6.96 13.68
N ARG A 126 -12.25 -6.98 14.73
CA ARG A 126 -13.62 -6.46 14.69
C ARG A 126 -13.63 -4.94 14.47
N THR A 127 -12.75 -4.24 15.18
CA THR A 127 -12.54 -2.79 15.02
C THR A 127 -12.08 -2.45 13.61
N ALA A 128 -11.13 -3.21 13.03
CA ALA A 128 -10.67 -3.02 11.66
C ALA A 128 -11.80 -3.15 10.63
N PHE A 129 -12.58 -4.24 10.70
CA PHE A 129 -13.73 -4.43 9.82
C PHE A 129 -14.85 -3.41 10.05
N GLY A 130 -15.09 -3.02 11.31
CA GLY A 130 -16.04 -1.96 11.66
C GLY A 130 -15.65 -0.61 11.04
N PHE A 131 -14.35 -0.29 11.00
CA PHE A 131 -13.84 0.90 10.35
C PHE A 131 -14.05 0.86 8.82
N LEU A 132 -13.69 -0.27 8.18
CA LEU A 132 -13.92 -0.47 6.74
C LEU A 132 -15.41 -0.38 6.38
N GLY A 133 -16.29 -0.99 7.19
CA GLY A 133 -17.74 -0.92 7.00
C GLY A 133 -18.23 0.53 7.05
N ARG A 134 -17.79 1.32 8.04
CA ARG A 134 -18.14 2.74 8.12
C ARG A 134 -17.61 3.53 6.95
N MET A 135 -16.36 3.30 6.53
CA MET A 135 -15.80 3.96 5.33
C MET A 135 -16.72 3.80 4.13
N VAL A 136 -17.20 2.58 3.86
CA VAL A 136 -18.07 2.31 2.71
C VAL A 136 -19.47 2.90 2.90
N SER A 137 -20.06 2.77 4.10
CA SER A 137 -21.44 3.22 4.36
C SER A 137 -21.59 4.74 4.47
N THR A 138 -20.51 5.45 4.88
CA THR A 138 -20.54 6.91 5.07
C THR A 138 -19.83 7.67 3.95
N LEU A 139 -19.39 6.98 2.90
CA LEU A 139 -18.78 7.60 1.73
C LEU A 139 -19.79 8.52 1.04
N SER A 140 -19.74 9.81 1.37
CA SER A 140 -20.51 10.84 0.70
C SER A 140 -19.60 12.03 0.40
N LEU A 141 -19.72 12.58 -0.81
CA LEU A 141 -19.01 13.80 -1.18
C LEU A 141 -19.37 14.97 -0.26
N GLY A 142 -20.60 15.01 0.26
CA GLY A 142 -21.05 15.97 1.26
C GLY A 142 -20.25 15.91 2.56
N ASN A 143 -19.86 14.73 3.02
CA ASN A 143 -19.03 14.57 4.21
C ASN A 143 -17.57 15.02 3.98
N LEU A 144 -17.04 14.83 2.77
CA LEU A 144 -15.68 15.27 2.42
C LEU A 144 -15.56 16.80 2.35
N PHE A 145 -16.60 17.49 1.86
CA PHE A 145 -16.59 18.95 1.66
C PHE A 145 -17.47 19.70 2.66
N GLY A 146 -18.25 19.00 3.47
CA GLY A 146 -19.29 19.53 4.37
C GLY A 146 -18.83 19.82 5.80
N GLY A 147 -17.55 20.13 6.03
CA GLY A 147 -17.08 20.51 7.37
C GLY A 147 -16.79 19.34 8.33
N ALA A 148 -17.01 18.07 7.92
CA ALA A 148 -16.68 16.89 8.73
C ALA A 148 -15.17 16.81 9.07
N LEU A 149 -14.31 17.37 8.23
CA LEU A 149 -12.88 17.51 8.51
C LEU A 149 -12.60 18.35 9.76
N PHE A 150 -13.44 19.36 10.04
CA PHE A 150 -13.30 20.20 11.25
C PHE A 150 -13.82 19.49 12.52
N GLN A 151 -14.48 18.35 12.40
CA GLN A 151 -14.95 17.52 13.53
C GLN A 151 -13.92 16.49 13.98
N LEU A 152 -12.73 16.45 13.35
CA LEU A 152 -11.62 15.57 13.74
C LEU A 152 -10.97 15.93 15.10
N GLY A 153 -11.51 16.92 15.82
CA GLY A 153 -11.02 17.35 17.12
C GLY A 153 -9.79 18.25 17.07
N LEU A 154 -9.38 18.68 15.88
CA LEU A 154 -8.29 19.62 15.67
C LEU A 154 -8.84 21.06 15.62
N SER A 155 -8.14 21.98 16.26
CA SER A 155 -8.42 23.42 16.12
C SER A 155 -8.08 23.89 14.70
N SER A 156 -8.63 25.04 14.29
CA SER A 156 -8.34 25.63 12.98
C SER A 156 -6.83 25.85 12.76
N VAL A 157 -6.09 26.20 13.79
CA VAL A 157 -4.63 26.40 13.72
C VAL A 157 -3.91 25.07 13.46
N GLU A 158 -4.28 24.02 14.21
CA GLU A 158 -3.70 22.68 14.03
C GLU A 158 -4.02 22.10 12.64
N MET A 159 -5.22 22.33 12.10
CA MET A 159 -5.59 21.97 10.74
C MET A 159 -4.71 22.68 9.70
N HIS A 160 -4.44 23.97 9.86
CA HIS A 160 -3.55 24.72 8.97
C HIS A 160 -2.11 24.22 9.06
N ILE A 161 -1.61 23.95 10.26
CA ILE A 161 -0.28 23.37 10.47
C ILE A 161 -0.18 22.00 9.80
N LEU A 162 -1.18 21.13 9.99
CA LEU A 162 -1.23 19.81 9.36
C LEU A 162 -1.22 19.93 7.82
N PHE A 163 -2.04 20.84 7.27
CA PHE A 163 -2.10 21.04 5.83
C PHE A 163 -0.77 21.52 5.25
N VAL A 164 -0.14 22.51 5.89
CA VAL A 164 1.18 23.04 5.48
C VAL A 164 2.25 21.95 5.59
N ALA A 165 2.25 21.17 6.67
CA ALA A 165 3.20 20.05 6.84
C ALA A 165 3.03 18.98 5.77
N LEU A 166 1.78 18.59 5.45
CA LEU A 166 1.49 17.63 4.38
C LEU A 166 1.91 18.17 3.01
N LEU A 167 1.68 19.45 2.73
CA LEU A 167 2.08 20.08 1.49
C LEU A 167 3.61 20.13 1.35
N ALA A 168 4.31 20.51 2.41
CA ALA A 168 5.77 20.52 2.44
C ALA A 168 6.34 19.11 2.23
N GLN A 169 5.81 18.12 2.95
CA GLN A 169 6.20 16.72 2.81
C GLN A 169 5.95 16.20 1.40
N PHE A 170 4.80 16.51 0.80
CA PHE A 170 4.48 16.14 -0.58
C PHE A 170 5.44 16.78 -1.57
N THR A 171 5.75 18.07 -1.42
CA THR A 171 6.68 18.81 -2.28
C THR A 171 8.08 18.21 -2.24
N VAL A 172 8.62 17.99 -1.04
CA VAL A 172 9.93 17.35 -0.86
C VAL A 172 9.96 15.94 -1.47
N SER A 173 8.88 15.16 -1.26
CA SER A 173 8.76 13.81 -1.82
C SER A 173 8.69 13.84 -3.36
N LEU A 174 8.00 14.85 -3.93
CA LEU A 174 7.90 15.01 -5.38
C LEU A 174 9.24 15.43 -5.99
N CYS A 175 9.98 16.33 -5.36
CA CYS A 175 11.33 16.72 -5.78
C CYS A 175 12.26 15.49 -5.77
N ASN A 176 12.30 14.76 -4.68
CA ASN A 176 13.08 13.52 -4.58
C ASN A 176 12.69 12.46 -5.62
N TYR A 177 11.39 12.33 -5.92
CA TYR A 177 10.91 11.41 -6.95
C TYR A 177 11.36 11.82 -8.35
N ARG A 178 11.44 13.12 -8.63
CA ARG A 178 11.89 13.68 -9.91
C ARG A 178 13.42 13.79 -10.01
N GLY A 179 14.14 13.60 -8.91
CA GLY A 179 15.61 13.74 -8.86
C GLY A 179 16.08 15.20 -8.88
N ILE A 180 15.23 16.11 -8.38
CA ILE A 180 15.51 17.56 -8.24
C ILE A 180 15.89 17.84 -6.79
#